data_c55535b5680ee476547842e93b6a6ba4
#
_entry.id   c55535b5680ee476547842e93b6a6ba4
#
_cell.length_a   1.000
_cell.length_b   1.000
_cell.length_c   1.000
_cell.angle_alpha   90.00
_cell.angle_beta   90.00
_cell.angle_gamma   90.00
#
_symmetry.space_group_name_H-M   'P 1'
#
loop_
_entity.id
_entity.type
_entity.pdbx_description
1 polymer ?
#
loop_
_entity_poly.entity_id
_entity_poly.type
_entity_poly.pdbx_seq_one_letter_code
_entity_poly.pdbx_strand_id
1 'polypeptide(L)'
;MRTITLEEHFASPEFFDGPARFVKERAEKVGGRYAQVMDRLCDLGAKRLGEMDAAGIDMQVLSLSAPGVEQMEPADAIAMARDTNDYLADAVKKHPTRFAGLAAVPTGAPNQAVEELERRVRHEGFKGLVINGHNRGRYLDDRF
;
A
#
# COMPACT_ATOMS: atom_id res chain seq x y z
N MET A 1 -19.65 -5.10 -18.87
CA MET A 1 -19.40 -5.65 -17.52
C MET A 1 -18.26 -4.85 -16.92
N ARG A 2 -18.32 -4.45 -15.65
CA ARG A 2 -17.25 -3.68 -15.01
C ARG A 2 -16.22 -4.64 -14.41
N THR A 3 -14.93 -4.45 -14.73
CA THR A 3 -13.81 -5.24 -14.20
C THR A 3 -13.17 -4.50 -13.04
N ILE A 4 -13.23 -5.09 -11.84
CA ILE A 4 -12.57 -4.55 -10.63
C ILE A 4 -11.55 -5.60 -10.20
N THR A 5 -10.27 -5.21 -10.11
CA THR A 5 -9.22 -6.08 -9.61
C THR A 5 -8.93 -5.80 -8.14
N LEU A 6 -8.71 -6.87 -7.38
CA LEU A 6 -8.31 -6.86 -5.98
C LEU A 6 -6.85 -7.31 -5.88
N GLU A 7 -6.23 -7.09 -4.73
CA GLU A 7 -4.83 -7.45 -4.47
C GLU A 7 -3.84 -6.77 -5.43
N GLU A 8 -4.20 -5.58 -5.87
CA GLU A 8 -3.29 -4.71 -6.60
C GLU A 8 -2.44 -3.93 -5.60
N HIS A 9 -1.14 -3.85 -5.90
CA HIS A 9 -0.22 -3.26 -4.95
C HIS A 9 0.35 -1.94 -5.44
N PHE A 10 0.69 -1.10 -4.46
CA PHE A 10 1.47 0.12 -4.65
C PHE A 10 2.59 0.22 -3.61
N ALA A 11 3.51 1.12 -3.83
CA ALA A 11 4.47 1.57 -2.84
C ALA A 11 4.70 3.07 -3.01
N SER A 12 5.09 3.77 -1.93
CA SER A 12 5.61 5.12 -2.06
C SER A 12 7.14 5.09 -2.22
N PRO A 13 7.75 6.13 -2.80
CA PRO A 13 9.20 6.26 -2.85
C PRO A 13 9.84 6.15 -1.46
N GLU A 14 9.25 6.80 -0.45
CA GLU A 14 9.72 6.80 0.93
C GLU A 14 9.69 5.39 1.56
N PHE A 15 8.70 4.58 1.20
CA PHE A 15 8.62 3.19 1.64
C PHE A 15 9.80 2.36 1.10
N PHE A 16 10.18 2.57 -0.16
CA PHE A 16 11.35 1.90 -0.76
C PHE A 16 12.69 2.47 -0.31
N ASP A 17 12.76 3.73 0.05
CA ASP A 17 13.98 4.32 0.61
C ASP A 17 14.15 4.02 2.11
N GLY A 18 13.07 3.59 2.77
CA GLY A 18 13.00 3.22 4.18
C GLY A 18 12.85 1.71 4.40
N PRO A 19 11.67 1.26 4.89
CA PRO A 19 11.48 -0.12 5.39
C PRO A 19 11.63 -1.20 4.32
N ALA A 20 11.32 -0.90 3.07
CA ALA A 20 11.48 -1.84 1.95
C ALA A 20 12.77 -1.65 1.14
N ARG A 21 13.75 -0.93 1.67
CA ARG A 21 15.03 -0.65 0.99
C ARG A 21 15.73 -1.94 0.53
N PHE A 22 15.69 -3.00 1.31
CA PHE A 22 16.27 -4.29 0.94
C PHE A 22 15.61 -4.89 -0.34
N VAL A 23 14.32 -4.63 -0.56
CA VAL A 23 13.60 -5.06 -1.77
C VAL A 23 14.12 -4.28 -2.98
N LYS A 24 14.28 -2.95 -2.82
CA LYS A 24 14.83 -2.06 -3.84
C LYS A 24 16.26 -2.48 -4.22
N GLU A 25 17.15 -2.64 -3.23
CA GLU A 25 18.53 -3.07 -3.45
C GLU A 25 18.63 -4.44 -4.14
N ARG A 26 17.74 -5.38 -3.78
CA ARG A 26 17.66 -6.69 -4.44
C ARG A 26 17.19 -6.55 -5.88
N ALA A 27 16.18 -5.73 -6.13
CA ALA A 27 15.66 -5.48 -7.48
C ALA A 27 16.73 -4.86 -8.39
N GLU A 28 17.49 -3.90 -7.88
CA GLU A 28 18.61 -3.26 -8.58
C GLU A 28 19.72 -4.28 -8.93
N LYS A 29 20.07 -5.15 -8.00
CA LYS A 29 21.08 -6.21 -8.21
C LYS A 29 20.65 -7.23 -9.26
N VAL A 30 19.38 -7.62 -9.27
CA VAL A 30 18.81 -8.56 -10.24
C VAL A 30 18.62 -7.89 -11.60
N GLY A 31 18.27 -6.59 -11.59
CA GLY A 31 18.04 -5.79 -12.78
C GLY A 31 16.82 -6.21 -13.61
N GLY A 32 16.73 -5.69 -14.82
CA GLY A 32 15.74 -6.09 -15.81
C GLY A 32 14.29 -5.88 -15.34
N ARG A 33 13.48 -6.95 -15.36
CA ARG A 33 12.04 -6.90 -15.02
C ARG A 33 11.80 -6.46 -13.55
N TYR A 34 12.69 -6.80 -12.62
CA TYR A 34 12.51 -6.44 -11.21
C TYR A 34 12.62 -4.93 -10.96
N ALA A 35 13.56 -4.26 -11.60
CA ALA A 35 13.67 -2.80 -11.51
C ALA A 35 12.40 -2.12 -12.06
N GLN A 36 11.87 -2.62 -13.19
CA GLN A 36 10.61 -2.10 -13.76
C GLN A 36 9.40 -2.28 -12.82
N VAL A 37 9.37 -3.36 -12.01
CA VAL A 37 8.29 -3.57 -11.04
C VAL A 37 8.30 -2.49 -9.96
N MET A 38 9.48 -2.07 -9.49
CA MET A 38 9.58 -0.99 -8.50
C MET A 38 8.98 0.31 -9.01
N ASP A 39 9.35 0.71 -10.25
CA ASP A 39 8.80 1.89 -10.90
C ASP A 39 7.26 1.81 -11.05
N ARG A 40 6.75 0.64 -11.42
CA ARG A 40 5.31 0.41 -11.57
C ARG A 40 4.55 0.48 -10.24
N LEU A 41 5.15 0.00 -9.16
CA LEU A 41 4.53 0.07 -7.84
C LEU A 41 4.39 1.52 -7.35
N CYS A 42 5.35 2.38 -7.67
CA CYS A 42 5.30 3.80 -7.32
C CYS A 42 4.44 4.64 -8.27
N ASP A 43 4.09 4.13 -9.44
CA ASP A 43 3.26 4.89 -10.39
C ASP A 43 1.76 4.70 -10.08
N LEU A 44 1.14 5.72 -9.56
CA LEU A 44 -0.31 5.84 -9.39
C LEU A 44 -0.91 6.88 -10.35
N GLY A 45 -0.25 7.09 -11.49
CA GLY A 45 -0.59 8.12 -12.48
C GLY A 45 -0.89 7.56 -13.87
N ALA A 46 -0.50 8.35 -14.87
CA ALA A 46 -0.87 8.13 -16.26
C ALA A 46 -0.42 6.78 -16.84
N LYS A 47 0.76 6.28 -16.44
CA LYS A 47 1.28 5.02 -16.93
C LYS A 47 0.44 3.84 -16.44
N ARG A 48 0.15 3.77 -15.12
CA ARG A 48 -0.71 2.73 -14.53
C ARG A 48 -2.11 2.79 -15.15
N LEU A 49 -2.70 3.96 -15.28
CA LEU A 49 -4.01 4.13 -15.90
C LEU A 49 -4.02 3.63 -17.36
N GLY A 50 -2.98 3.94 -18.14
CA GLY A 50 -2.86 3.42 -19.51
C GLY A 50 -2.70 1.89 -19.57
N GLU A 51 -1.97 1.29 -18.63
CA GLU A 51 -1.86 -0.18 -18.53
C GLU A 51 -3.20 -0.82 -18.12
N MET A 52 -3.97 -0.19 -17.21
CA MET A 52 -5.33 -0.62 -16.88
C MET A 52 -6.27 -0.57 -18.09
N ASP A 53 -6.22 0.52 -18.85
CA ASP A 53 -7.05 0.69 -20.05
C ASP A 53 -6.72 -0.39 -21.09
N ALA A 54 -5.44 -0.64 -21.33
CA ALA A 54 -4.99 -1.69 -22.25
C ALA A 54 -5.40 -3.11 -21.80
N ALA A 55 -5.53 -3.33 -20.49
CA ALA A 55 -5.95 -4.60 -19.91
C ALA A 55 -7.48 -4.73 -19.72
N GLY A 56 -8.26 -3.68 -20.01
CA GLY A 56 -9.70 -3.66 -19.78
C GLY A 56 -10.10 -3.64 -18.29
N ILE A 57 -9.25 -3.05 -17.45
CA ILE A 57 -9.49 -2.92 -16.00
C ILE A 57 -10.12 -1.55 -15.71
N ASP A 58 -11.35 -1.55 -15.21
CA ASP A 58 -12.07 -0.32 -14.88
C ASP A 58 -11.59 0.28 -13.55
N MET A 59 -11.30 -0.57 -12.54
CA MET A 59 -10.89 -0.11 -11.21
C MET A 59 -9.89 -1.09 -10.57
N GLN A 60 -8.90 -0.55 -9.89
CA GLN A 60 -8.00 -1.30 -9.01
C GLN A 60 -8.28 -0.95 -7.54
N VAL A 61 -8.33 -1.98 -6.69
CA VAL A 61 -8.31 -1.82 -5.22
C VAL A 61 -6.87 -2.01 -4.76
N LEU A 62 -6.25 -0.92 -4.33
CA LEU A 62 -4.82 -0.80 -4.06
C LEU A 62 -4.51 -0.98 -2.58
N SER A 63 -3.47 -1.72 -2.28
CA SER A 63 -2.90 -1.89 -0.94
C SER A 63 -1.38 -1.73 -0.94
N LEU A 64 -0.79 -1.37 0.20
CA LEU A 64 0.67 -1.27 0.32
C LEU A 64 1.32 -2.64 0.07
N SER A 65 2.36 -2.66 -0.75
CA SER A 65 3.12 -3.88 -1.06
C SER A 65 3.80 -4.45 0.19
N ALA A 66 3.95 -5.78 0.20
CA ALA A 66 4.76 -6.43 1.24
C ALA A 66 6.20 -5.85 1.26
N PRO A 67 6.83 -5.76 2.44
CA PRO A 67 6.42 -6.34 3.72
C PRO A 67 5.40 -5.53 4.52
N GLY A 68 4.87 -4.43 4.01
CA GLY A 68 4.00 -3.51 4.74
C GLY A 68 4.74 -2.79 5.86
N VAL A 69 4.00 -2.30 6.84
CA VAL A 69 4.55 -1.59 8.02
C VAL A 69 4.67 -2.50 9.24
N GLU A 70 4.19 -3.73 9.18
CA GLU A 70 4.04 -4.65 10.29
C GLU A 70 5.37 -5.14 10.89
N GLN A 71 6.45 -5.06 10.11
CA GLN A 71 7.78 -5.47 10.57
C GLN A 71 8.59 -4.34 11.22
N MET A 72 8.05 -3.11 11.21
CA MET A 72 8.71 -1.92 11.76
C MET A 72 8.52 -1.81 13.28
N GLU A 73 9.38 -1.02 13.93
CA GLU A 73 9.13 -0.56 15.29
C GLU A 73 7.85 0.30 15.32
N PRO A 74 7.07 0.26 16.42
CA PRO A 74 5.75 0.89 16.45
C PRO A 74 5.74 2.38 16.07
N ALA A 75 6.72 3.16 16.52
CA ALA A 75 6.79 4.58 16.20
C ALA A 75 7.00 4.83 14.70
N ASP A 76 7.90 4.08 14.08
CA ASP A 76 8.19 4.18 12.66
C ASP A 76 7.02 3.65 11.82
N ALA A 77 6.37 2.56 12.28
CA ALA A 77 5.19 2.00 11.64
C ALA A 77 4.02 3.01 11.59
N ILE A 78 3.81 3.78 12.67
CA ILE A 78 2.77 4.83 12.73
C ILE A 78 3.04 5.91 11.67
N ALA A 79 4.27 6.42 11.61
CA ALA A 79 4.64 7.46 10.65
C ALA A 79 4.50 6.94 9.21
N MET A 80 5.10 5.78 8.92
CA MET A 80 5.09 5.21 7.56
C MET A 80 3.68 4.81 7.10
N ALA A 81 2.82 4.30 8.00
CA ALA A 81 1.43 4.00 7.66
C ALA A 81 0.69 5.29 7.23
N ARG A 82 0.88 6.38 7.94
CA ARG A 82 0.28 7.67 7.57
C ARG A 82 0.77 8.15 6.22
N ASP A 83 2.07 8.18 6.00
CA ASP A 83 2.69 8.70 4.78
C ASP A 83 2.26 7.88 3.55
N THR A 84 2.29 6.55 3.63
CA THR A 84 1.89 5.69 2.51
C THR A 84 0.38 5.76 2.23
N ASN A 85 -0.44 5.86 3.27
CA ASN A 85 -1.87 6.04 3.11
C ASN A 85 -2.21 7.43 2.54
N ASP A 86 -1.49 8.50 2.93
CA ASP A 86 -1.66 9.84 2.34
C ASP A 86 -1.32 9.80 0.84
N TYR A 87 -0.23 9.13 0.47
CA TYR A 87 0.17 8.95 -0.92
C TYR A 87 -0.93 8.25 -1.75
N LEU A 88 -1.52 7.17 -1.21
CA LEU A 88 -2.64 6.47 -1.87
C LEU A 88 -3.91 7.33 -1.91
N ALA A 89 -4.24 8.04 -0.82
CA ALA A 89 -5.43 8.87 -0.74
C ALA A 89 -5.41 9.97 -1.81
N ASP A 90 -4.26 10.59 -2.04
CA ASP A 90 -4.08 11.57 -3.11
C ASP A 90 -4.37 10.97 -4.50
N ALA A 91 -3.93 9.75 -4.76
CA ALA A 91 -4.20 9.07 -6.02
C ALA A 91 -5.69 8.71 -6.16
N VAL A 92 -6.33 8.20 -5.10
CA VAL A 92 -7.77 7.90 -5.07
C VAL A 92 -8.58 9.18 -5.30
N LYS A 93 -8.20 10.29 -4.67
CA LYS A 93 -8.86 11.59 -4.85
C LYS A 93 -8.74 12.13 -6.27
N LYS A 94 -7.60 11.93 -6.92
CA LYS A 94 -7.36 12.33 -8.32
C LYS A 94 -8.13 11.45 -9.31
N HIS A 95 -8.31 10.16 -8.99
CA HIS A 95 -8.88 9.16 -9.90
C HIS A 95 -9.95 8.28 -9.19
N PRO A 96 -11.03 8.88 -8.65
CA PRO A 96 -11.97 8.20 -7.75
C PRO A 96 -12.80 7.09 -8.42
N THR A 97 -12.86 7.06 -9.75
CA THR A 97 -13.53 6.00 -10.52
C THR A 97 -12.58 4.87 -10.93
N ARG A 98 -11.28 5.08 -10.75
CA ARG A 98 -10.23 4.16 -11.20
C ARG A 98 -9.51 3.46 -10.03
N PHE A 99 -9.39 4.12 -8.88
CA PHE A 99 -8.73 3.59 -7.71
C PHE A 99 -9.65 3.56 -6.49
N ALA A 100 -9.49 2.52 -5.69
CA ALA A 100 -9.98 2.44 -4.32
C ALA A 100 -8.82 1.99 -3.42
N GLY A 101 -8.83 2.41 -2.15
CA GLY A 101 -7.73 2.15 -1.22
C GLY A 101 -8.10 1.16 -0.12
N LEU A 102 -7.11 0.34 0.28
CA LEU A 102 -7.06 -0.38 1.53
C LEU A 102 -5.92 0.19 2.37
N ALA A 103 -6.19 0.53 3.63
CA ALA A 103 -5.22 1.17 4.50
C ALA A 103 -4.14 0.19 4.98
N ALA A 104 -2.90 0.66 5.05
CA ALA A 104 -1.87 0.09 5.88
C ALA A 104 -2.05 0.60 7.31
N VAL A 105 -1.94 -0.26 8.33
CA VAL A 105 -2.13 0.13 9.73
C VAL A 105 -1.00 -0.42 10.61
N PRO A 106 -0.54 0.35 11.62
CA PRO A 106 0.53 -0.08 12.50
C PRO A 106 0.02 -1.07 13.55
N THR A 107 -0.12 -2.35 13.18
CA THR A 107 -0.69 -3.40 14.04
C THR A 107 0.04 -3.58 15.38
N GLY A 108 1.33 -3.21 15.45
CA GLY A 108 2.09 -3.16 16.71
C GLY A 108 1.72 -2.00 17.65
N ALA A 109 0.83 -1.09 17.21
CA ALA A 109 0.31 0.04 17.98
C ALA A 109 -1.24 0.10 17.79
N PRO A 110 -2.01 -0.77 18.46
CA PRO A 110 -3.43 -0.98 18.17
C PRO A 110 -4.30 0.28 18.21
N ASN A 111 -4.09 1.17 19.17
CA ASN A 111 -4.86 2.41 19.25
C ASN A 111 -4.65 3.30 18.02
N GLN A 112 -3.39 3.47 17.61
CA GLN A 112 -3.03 4.25 16.42
C GLN A 112 -3.49 3.56 15.12
N ALA A 113 -3.53 2.23 15.11
CA ALA A 113 -4.07 1.46 14.00
C ALA A 113 -5.57 1.75 13.81
N VAL A 114 -6.34 1.79 14.91
CA VAL A 114 -7.76 2.14 14.88
C VAL A 114 -7.97 3.58 14.42
N GLU A 115 -7.22 4.55 15.00
CA GLU A 115 -7.29 5.96 14.60
C GLU A 115 -7.00 6.16 13.10
N GLU A 116 -5.96 5.53 12.59
CA GLU A 116 -5.59 5.63 11.18
C GLU A 116 -6.64 4.97 10.27
N LEU A 117 -7.15 3.80 10.63
CA LEU A 117 -8.21 3.13 9.87
C LEU A 117 -9.48 3.99 9.83
N GLU A 118 -9.91 4.53 10.96
CA GLU A 118 -11.08 5.42 11.02
C GLU A 118 -10.89 6.66 10.15
N ARG A 119 -9.71 7.28 10.20
CA ARG A 119 -9.37 8.43 9.37
C ARG A 119 -9.55 8.11 7.89
N ARG A 120 -9.03 6.99 7.42
CA ARG A 120 -9.05 6.60 6.01
C ARG A 120 -10.45 6.19 5.53
N VAL A 121 -11.15 5.40 6.32
CA VAL A 121 -12.47 4.89 5.91
C VAL A 121 -13.53 6.00 6.00
N ARG A 122 -13.55 6.78 7.08
CA ARG A 122 -14.60 7.79 7.29
C ARG A 122 -14.41 9.05 6.48
N HIS A 123 -13.16 9.50 6.27
CA HIS A 123 -12.89 10.81 5.68
C HIS A 123 -12.34 10.74 4.25
N GLU A 124 -11.72 9.63 3.86
CA GLU A 124 -11.05 9.51 2.57
C GLU A 124 -11.59 8.38 1.70
N GLY A 125 -12.61 7.68 2.18
CA GLY A 125 -13.38 6.71 1.40
C GLY A 125 -12.66 5.40 1.13
N PHE A 126 -11.62 5.06 1.90
CA PHE A 126 -10.98 3.74 1.82
C PHE A 126 -11.98 2.65 2.15
N LYS A 127 -11.76 1.45 1.63
CA LYS A 127 -12.72 0.33 1.71
C LYS A 127 -12.44 -0.64 2.84
N GLY A 128 -11.36 -0.44 3.56
CA GLY A 128 -10.91 -1.29 4.66
C GLY A 128 -9.41 -1.20 4.84
N LEU A 129 -8.81 -2.28 5.29
CA LEU A 129 -7.37 -2.40 5.51
C LEU A 129 -6.80 -3.69 4.93
N VAL A 130 -5.48 -3.73 4.76
CA VAL A 130 -4.71 -4.95 4.49
C VAL A 130 -3.67 -5.15 5.60
N ILE A 131 -3.46 -6.39 6.01
CA ILE A 131 -2.40 -6.82 6.92
C ILE A 131 -1.53 -7.85 6.20
N ASN A 132 -0.24 -7.57 6.07
CA ASN A 132 0.72 -8.39 5.32
C ASN A 132 1.31 -9.55 6.17
N GLY A 133 0.44 -10.38 6.75
CA GLY A 133 0.84 -11.56 7.49
C GLY A 133 1.05 -11.30 8.97
N HIS A 134 2.30 -11.43 9.47
CA HIS A 134 2.60 -11.31 10.89
C HIS A 134 3.27 -9.99 11.26
N ASN A 135 3.06 -9.53 12.49
CA ASN A 135 3.76 -8.41 13.08
C ASN A 135 4.96 -8.92 13.88
N ARG A 136 6.19 -8.69 13.40
CA ARG A 136 7.46 -9.02 14.09
C ARG A 136 7.47 -10.45 14.66
N GLY A 137 7.04 -11.42 13.85
CA GLY A 137 7.00 -12.82 14.22
C GLY A 137 5.75 -13.27 14.98
N ARG A 138 4.76 -12.38 15.19
CA ARG A 138 3.48 -12.71 15.82
C ARG A 138 2.36 -12.64 14.81
N TYR A 139 1.51 -13.64 14.78
CA TYR A 139 0.26 -13.59 14.03
C TYR A 139 -0.82 -12.89 14.86
N LEU A 140 -1.89 -12.43 14.20
CA LEU A 140 -3.06 -11.90 14.89
C LEU A 140 -3.72 -13.03 15.68
N ASP A 141 -3.66 -12.93 16.99
CA ASP A 141 -4.28 -13.85 17.95
C ASP A 141 -4.68 -13.08 19.21
N ASP A 142 -5.27 -13.76 20.20
CA ASP A 142 -5.78 -13.15 21.44
C ASP A 142 -4.72 -12.44 22.31
N ARG A 143 -3.46 -12.47 21.93
CA ARG A 143 -2.34 -11.82 22.63
C ARG A 143 -1.86 -10.56 21.93
N PHE A 144 -2.57 -10.13 20.91
CA PHE A 144 -2.32 -8.88 20.20
C PHE A 144 -3.06 -7.72 20.84
#